data_aed5a646820366e1cbc9440ac94d7ff5
#
_entry.id   aed5a646820366e1cbc9440ac94d7ff5
#
_cell.length_a   1.000
_cell.length_b   1.000
_cell.length_c   1.000
_cell.angle_alpha   90.00
_cell.angle_beta   90.00
_cell.angle_gamma   90.00
#
_symmetry.space_group_name_H-M   'P 1'
#
loop_
_entity.id
_entity.type
_entity.pdbx_description
1 polymer ?
#
loop_
_entity_poly.entity_id
_entity_poly.type
_entity_poly.pdbx_seq_one_letter_code
_entity_poly.pdbx_strand_id
1 'polypeptide(L)'
;MELIRKSPLPSPCPLEDRVAREVTIGLVQCRWYPDPDQHKARLREGVALAAGAGAAVVFLPELTLSRYPADSRPLGPADDSAETLEGGATHAFAAELAREFDLLVHCSCFEKSGAEDGRGLNTAAIVDTSGAIIAKTHKLHIPVTTGYYEDHYFAEGPPQNPYPVHELALDSCNLAVGLPTCWDEWFPEVPRCYALAGAELLCYPTAIGSEPDFPDFDTAPLLRRVVTGHAVANGLFIAIPNRFGSEGTLEFYGSSFIVDPFGRTVAEAPRDRETVLVADIDLALRADWLTLFPFFGTRRPDTYAALTEAIKNPRQPSGAGADGGIPGLDP
;
A
#
# COMPACT_ATOMS: atom_id res chain seq x y z
N MET A 1 11.60 -2.37 18.56
CA MET A 1 10.69 -1.40 17.88
C MET A 1 9.82 -0.67 18.88
N GLU A 2 9.39 0.58 18.57
CA GLU A 2 8.40 1.31 19.37
C GLU A 2 6.98 0.82 19.00
N LEU A 3 6.11 0.59 20.00
CA LEU A 3 4.72 0.23 19.79
C LEU A 3 3.81 1.44 20.06
N ILE A 4 3.02 1.83 19.07
CA ILE A 4 1.97 2.85 19.19
C ILE A 4 0.61 2.17 19.00
N ARG A 5 -0.18 2.09 20.06
CA ARG A 5 -1.54 1.51 20.02
C ARG A 5 -2.60 2.61 20.14
N LYS A 6 -3.64 2.51 19.33
CA LYS A 6 -4.77 3.44 19.30
C LYS A 6 -6.11 2.71 19.34
N SER A 7 -7.02 3.26 20.12
CA SER A 7 -8.43 2.83 20.17
C SER A 7 -9.23 3.46 19.03
N PRO A 8 -10.42 2.91 18.69
CA PRO A 8 -11.28 3.46 17.66
C PRO A 8 -11.66 4.91 17.94
N LEU A 9 -11.70 5.74 16.93
CA LEU A 9 -12.24 7.10 17.03
C LEU A 9 -13.77 7.04 16.97
N PRO A 10 -14.48 7.79 17.83
CA PRO A 10 -15.93 7.80 17.81
C PRO A 10 -16.47 8.42 16.51
N SER A 11 -17.64 7.95 16.06
CA SER A 11 -18.33 8.56 14.93
C SER A 11 -18.81 9.97 15.27
N PRO A 12 -18.53 10.98 14.42
CA PRO A 12 -19.11 12.32 14.58
C PRO A 12 -20.61 12.38 14.26
N CYS A 13 -21.12 11.41 13.49
CA CYS A 13 -22.52 11.35 13.05
C CYS A 13 -23.04 9.90 13.04
N PRO A 14 -23.12 9.24 14.21
CA PRO A 14 -23.51 7.84 14.29
C PRO A 14 -24.97 7.64 13.82
N LEU A 15 -25.22 6.62 13.01
CA LEU A 15 -26.57 6.17 12.66
C LEU A 15 -27.30 5.61 13.90
N GLU A 16 -28.62 5.73 13.95
CA GLU A 16 -29.45 5.26 15.10
C GLU A 16 -29.30 3.75 15.34
N ASP A 17 -29.29 2.95 14.27
CA ASP A 17 -29.17 1.50 14.32
C ASP A 17 -27.73 1.00 14.12
N ARG A 18 -26.74 1.82 14.45
CA ARG A 18 -25.33 1.52 14.24
C ARG A 18 -24.89 0.33 15.09
N VAL A 19 -24.29 -0.65 14.44
CA VAL A 19 -23.58 -1.77 15.09
C VAL A 19 -22.09 -1.61 14.78
N ALA A 20 -21.27 -1.54 15.82
CA ALA A 20 -19.83 -1.47 15.68
C ALA A 20 -19.29 -2.75 14.99
N ARG A 21 -18.31 -2.57 14.09
CA ARG A 21 -17.60 -3.65 13.39
C ARG A 21 -16.10 -3.41 13.56
N GLU A 22 -15.60 -3.78 14.72
CA GLU A 22 -14.22 -3.48 15.12
C GLU A 22 -13.24 -4.54 14.62
N VAL A 23 -12.14 -4.06 14.02
CA VAL A 23 -11.01 -4.87 13.59
C VAL A 23 -9.73 -4.23 14.11
N THR A 24 -8.84 -5.03 14.67
CA THR A 24 -7.49 -4.57 15.05
C THR A 24 -6.52 -4.86 13.92
N ILE A 25 -5.90 -3.82 13.37
CA ILE A 25 -4.89 -3.91 12.31
C ILE A 25 -3.51 -3.45 12.82
N GLY A 26 -2.45 -4.06 12.30
CA GLY A 26 -1.07 -3.71 12.59
C GLY A 26 -0.32 -3.24 11.34
N LEU A 27 0.52 -2.20 11.46
CA LEU A 27 1.47 -1.76 10.44
C LEU A 27 2.88 -1.80 11.00
N VAL A 28 3.83 -2.34 10.25
CA VAL A 28 5.24 -2.34 10.62
C VAL A 28 5.98 -1.31 9.77
N GLN A 29 6.58 -0.31 10.42
CA GLN A 29 7.57 0.58 9.82
C GLN A 29 8.96 0.06 10.16
N CYS A 30 9.74 -0.35 9.16
CA CYS A 30 11.07 -0.90 9.32
C CYS A 30 12.02 -0.32 8.28
N ARG A 31 13.29 -0.14 8.66
CA ARG A 31 14.35 0.10 7.68
C ARG A 31 14.80 -1.22 7.07
N TRP A 32 15.35 -1.17 5.88
CA TRP A 32 16.02 -2.33 5.31
C TRP A 32 17.41 -2.55 5.98
N TYR A 33 17.76 -3.82 6.19
CA TYR A 33 19.06 -4.25 6.72
C TYR A 33 19.77 -5.12 5.68
N PRO A 34 21.06 -4.86 5.40
CA PRO A 34 21.84 -5.67 4.44
C PRO A 34 21.99 -7.14 4.83
N ASP A 35 22.00 -7.44 6.14
CA ASP A 35 21.98 -8.81 6.63
C ASP A 35 20.53 -9.35 6.59
N PRO A 36 20.25 -10.39 5.76
CA PRO A 36 18.90 -10.92 5.63
C PRO A 36 18.32 -11.50 6.92
N ASP A 37 19.14 -12.10 7.76
CA ASP A 37 18.67 -12.69 9.01
C ASP A 37 18.32 -11.59 10.03
N GLN A 38 19.12 -10.53 10.07
CA GLN A 38 18.81 -9.35 10.87
C GLN A 38 17.53 -8.67 10.38
N HIS A 39 17.35 -8.53 9.05
CA HIS A 39 16.16 -7.94 8.49
C HIS A 39 14.89 -8.72 8.84
N LYS A 40 14.92 -10.05 8.63
CA LYS A 40 13.82 -10.94 9.03
C LYS A 40 13.55 -10.89 10.53
N ALA A 41 14.60 -10.86 11.37
CA ALA A 41 14.43 -10.77 12.81
C ALA A 41 13.72 -9.47 13.24
N ARG A 42 14.04 -8.35 12.59
CA ARG A 42 13.38 -7.07 12.87
C ARG A 42 11.92 -7.07 12.44
N LEU A 43 11.60 -7.57 11.24
CA LEU A 43 10.21 -7.70 10.78
C LEU A 43 9.41 -8.65 11.70
N ARG A 44 9.99 -9.79 12.11
CA ARG A 44 9.38 -10.73 13.08
C ARG A 44 9.08 -10.04 14.41
N GLU A 45 10.01 -9.24 14.95
CA GLU A 45 9.78 -8.46 16.17
C GLU A 45 8.59 -7.53 16.00
N GLY A 46 8.48 -6.87 14.84
CA GLY A 46 7.33 -5.99 14.53
C GLY A 46 6.01 -6.74 14.50
N VAL A 47 5.97 -7.90 13.85
CA VAL A 47 4.76 -8.74 13.79
C VAL A 47 4.40 -9.28 15.17
N ALA A 48 5.40 -9.72 15.97
CA ALA A 48 5.20 -10.18 17.33
C ALA A 48 4.58 -9.09 18.24
N LEU A 49 5.05 -7.85 18.12
CA LEU A 49 4.50 -6.71 18.86
C LEU A 49 3.05 -6.43 18.44
N ALA A 50 2.75 -6.49 17.13
CA ALA A 50 1.39 -6.29 16.64
C ALA A 50 0.43 -7.41 17.10
N ALA A 51 0.87 -8.67 17.02
CA ALA A 51 0.13 -9.84 17.48
C ALA A 51 -0.15 -9.74 19.00
N GLY A 52 0.89 -9.42 19.78
CA GLY A 52 0.75 -9.23 21.23
C GLY A 52 -0.18 -8.07 21.61
N ALA A 53 -0.42 -7.13 20.72
CA ALA A 53 -1.37 -6.04 20.86
C ALA A 53 -2.75 -6.36 20.24
N GLY A 54 -2.99 -7.58 19.75
CA GLY A 54 -4.28 -8.08 19.30
C GLY A 54 -4.59 -7.83 17.81
N ALA A 55 -3.59 -7.53 16.98
CA ALA A 55 -3.80 -7.37 15.55
C ALA A 55 -4.27 -8.69 14.91
N ALA A 56 -5.35 -8.65 14.10
CA ALA A 56 -5.84 -9.77 13.33
C ALA A 56 -5.13 -9.87 11.96
N VAL A 57 -4.65 -8.75 11.45
CA VAL A 57 -3.85 -8.67 10.22
C VAL A 57 -2.72 -7.65 10.40
N VAL A 58 -1.53 -7.98 9.91
CA VAL A 58 -0.34 -7.11 9.95
C VAL A 58 0.12 -6.81 8.54
N PHE A 59 0.34 -5.52 8.25
CA PHE A 59 0.78 -5.01 6.97
C PHE A 59 2.27 -4.63 7.03
N LEU A 60 3.07 -5.20 6.13
CA LEU A 60 4.51 -4.95 6.00
C LEU A 60 4.79 -3.97 4.84
N PRO A 61 5.94 -3.28 4.83
CA PRO A 61 6.30 -2.34 3.76
C PRO A 61 6.44 -3.00 2.38
N GLU A 62 6.38 -2.20 1.34
CA GLU A 62 6.64 -2.58 -0.05
C GLU A 62 7.97 -3.31 -0.19
N LEU A 63 8.03 -4.34 -1.07
CA LEU A 63 9.21 -5.18 -1.31
C LEU A 63 9.81 -5.70 0.01
N THR A 64 8.99 -6.34 0.81
CA THR A 64 9.15 -6.63 2.24
C THR A 64 10.55 -7.13 2.63
N LEU A 65 11.13 -8.10 1.90
CA LEU A 65 12.46 -8.65 2.20
C LEU A 65 13.59 -8.04 1.39
N SER A 66 13.28 -7.30 0.33
CA SER A 66 14.28 -6.80 -0.60
C SER A 66 14.73 -5.38 -0.25
N ARG A 67 16.00 -5.09 -0.55
CA ARG A 67 16.41 -3.70 -0.75
C ARG A 67 15.57 -3.11 -1.88
N TYR A 68 15.27 -1.81 -1.81
CA TYR A 68 14.61 -1.13 -2.93
C TYR A 68 15.53 -1.12 -4.17
N PRO A 69 15.16 -1.80 -5.26
CA PRO A 69 16.10 -1.99 -6.37
C PRO A 69 16.15 -0.78 -7.32
N ALA A 70 15.08 -0.01 -7.38
CA ALA A 70 14.88 0.98 -8.44
C ALA A 70 15.47 2.37 -8.12
N ASP A 71 16.32 2.49 -7.10
CA ASP A 71 17.14 3.68 -6.85
C ASP A 71 18.20 3.91 -7.94
N SER A 72 18.45 2.90 -8.75
CA SER A 72 19.33 2.93 -9.92
C SER A 72 18.78 2.04 -11.04
N ARG A 73 19.21 2.28 -12.28
CA ARG A 73 18.86 1.41 -13.41
C ARG A 73 19.59 0.06 -13.30
N PRO A 74 18.97 -1.07 -13.68
CA PRO A 74 19.62 -2.37 -13.59
C PRO A 74 20.81 -2.48 -14.54
N LEU A 75 21.85 -3.21 -14.12
CA LEU A 75 23.05 -3.49 -14.94
C LEU A 75 22.91 -4.76 -15.80
N GLY A 76 21.84 -5.51 -15.62
CA GLY A 76 21.53 -6.77 -16.32
C GLY A 76 20.01 -7.00 -16.33
N PRO A 77 19.55 -8.23 -16.59
CA PRO A 77 18.13 -8.56 -16.48
C PRO A 77 17.60 -8.19 -15.09
N ALA A 78 16.51 -7.43 -15.05
CA ALA A 78 15.96 -6.93 -13.79
C ALA A 78 15.42 -8.06 -12.90
N ASP A 79 14.91 -9.12 -13.52
CA ASP A 79 14.30 -10.27 -12.84
C ASP A 79 15.30 -11.23 -12.18
N ASP A 80 16.61 -11.01 -12.28
CA ASP A 80 17.62 -11.79 -11.56
C ASP A 80 17.41 -11.70 -10.03
N SER A 81 16.86 -10.59 -9.54
CA SER A 81 16.50 -10.37 -8.13
C SER A 81 15.04 -10.70 -7.78
N ALA A 82 14.25 -11.11 -8.78
CA ALA A 82 12.85 -11.46 -8.58
C ALA A 82 12.68 -12.89 -8.05
N GLU A 83 11.60 -13.12 -7.34
CA GLU A 83 11.25 -14.44 -6.78
C GLU A 83 9.92 -14.96 -7.33
N THR A 84 9.68 -16.27 -7.20
CA THR A 84 8.34 -16.81 -7.45
C THR A 84 7.42 -16.36 -6.31
N LEU A 85 6.19 -15.97 -6.63
CA LEU A 85 5.25 -15.58 -5.57
C LEU A 85 4.98 -16.75 -4.62
N GLU A 86 4.48 -17.88 -5.15
CA GLU A 86 4.26 -19.08 -4.34
C GLU A 86 5.57 -19.80 -4.06
N GLY A 87 5.85 -20.03 -2.78
CA GLY A 87 7.06 -20.72 -2.33
C GLY A 87 8.35 -19.89 -2.38
N GLY A 88 8.28 -18.65 -2.84
CA GLY A 88 9.40 -17.70 -2.77
C GLY A 88 9.74 -17.30 -1.33
N ALA A 89 10.87 -16.62 -1.16
CA ALA A 89 11.40 -16.27 0.16
C ALA A 89 10.44 -15.39 0.97
N THR A 90 9.80 -14.41 0.32
CA THR A 90 8.84 -13.50 0.97
C THR A 90 7.58 -14.23 1.39
N HIS A 91 7.00 -15.06 0.50
CA HIS A 91 5.84 -15.90 0.85
C HIS A 91 6.16 -16.87 2.00
N ALA A 92 7.28 -17.58 1.92
CA ALA A 92 7.70 -18.54 2.96
C ALA A 92 7.85 -17.85 4.33
N PHE A 93 8.44 -16.66 4.35
CA PHE A 93 8.59 -15.86 5.57
C PHE A 93 7.24 -15.37 6.11
N ALA A 94 6.36 -14.85 5.26
CA ALA A 94 5.01 -14.44 5.66
C ALA A 94 4.19 -15.62 6.21
N ALA A 95 4.27 -16.80 5.58
CA ALA A 95 3.61 -18.03 6.04
C ALA A 95 4.16 -18.54 7.39
N GLU A 96 5.46 -18.38 7.62
CA GLU A 96 6.07 -18.67 8.93
C GLU A 96 5.51 -17.75 10.01
N LEU A 97 5.49 -16.43 9.76
CA LEU A 97 4.95 -15.46 10.70
C LEU A 97 3.44 -15.65 10.96
N ALA A 98 2.65 -15.93 9.92
CA ALA A 98 1.21 -16.15 10.05
C ALA A 98 0.91 -17.35 10.97
N ARG A 99 1.65 -18.45 10.82
CA ARG A 99 1.52 -19.63 11.70
C ARG A 99 2.02 -19.38 13.11
N GLU A 100 3.18 -18.69 13.25
CA GLU A 100 3.81 -18.44 14.55
C GLU A 100 2.95 -17.56 15.45
N PHE A 101 2.31 -16.54 14.85
CA PHE A 101 1.56 -15.51 15.59
C PHE A 101 0.04 -15.64 15.47
N ASP A 102 -0.46 -16.63 14.74
CA ASP A 102 -1.90 -16.92 14.53
C ASP A 102 -2.68 -15.70 14.01
N LEU A 103 -2.18 -15.08 12.91
CA LEU A 103 -2.78 -13.89 12.29
C LEU A 103 -2.53 -13.87 10.78
N LEU A 104 -3.22 -12.97 10.07
CA LEU A 104 -2.98 -12.73 8.66
C LEU A 104 -1.75 -11.82 8.46
N VAL A 105 -0.85 -12.19 7.53
CA VAL A 105 0.33 -11.39 7.21
C VAL A 105 0.25 -10.90 5.77
N HIS A 106 0.22 -9.58 5.61
CA HIS A 106 0.44 -8.95 4.32
C HIS A 106 1.94 -8.84 4.05
N CYS A 107 2.35 -9.13 2.82
CA CYS A 107 3.72 -8.94 2.33
C CYS A 107 3.70 -8.44 0.88
N SER A 108 4.83 -7.93 0.43
CA SER A 108 5.05 -7.47 -0.95
C SER A 108 6.39 -7.98 -1.46
N CYS A 109 6.43 -8.40 -2.72
CA CYS A 109 7.64 -8.93 -3.35
C CYS A 109 7.79 -8.50 -4.81
N PHE A 110 9.02 -8.61 -5.30
CA PHE A 110 9.34 -8.58 -6.72
C PHE A 110 9.06 -9.97 -7.31
N GLU A 111 7.91 -10.13 -7.96
CA GLU A 111 7.47 -11.40 -8.53
C GLU A 111 8.02 -11.59 -9.94
N LYS A 112 8.55 -12.77 -10.24
CA LYS A 112 8.92 -13.17 -11.60
C LYS A 112 7.70 -13.26 -12.49
N SER A 113 7.69 -12.51 -13.61
CA SER A 113 6.61 -12.55 -14.59
C SER A 113 6.86 -13.55 -15.71
N GLY A 114 8.12 -13.89 -15.98
CA GLY A 114 8.53 -14.64 -17.17
C GLY A 114 8.45 -13.83 -18.46
N ALA A 115 8.33 -12.49 -18.38
CA ALA A 115 8.30 -11.63 -19.55
C ALA A 115 9.65 -11.62 -20.29
N GLU A 116 9.60 -11.53 -21.63
CA GLU A 116 10.81 -11.55 -22.48
C GLU A 116 11.73 -10.33 -22.24
N ASP A 117 11.18 -9.22 -21.77
CA ASP A 117 11.90 -7.99 -21.46
C ASP A 117 12.63 -8.02 -20.11
N GLY A 118 12.49 -9.12 -19.35
CA GLY A 118 13.15 -9.34 -18.06
C GLY A 118 12.56 -8.48 -16.94
N ARG A 119 11.39 -7.85 -17.13
CA ARG A 119 10.67 -7.17 -16.04
C ARG A 119 9.77 -8.16 -15.31
N GLY A 120 9.65 -7.96 -14.00
CA GLY A 120 8.70 -8.70 -13.18
C GLY A 120 7.51 -7.85 -12.77
N LEU A 121 6.83 -8.24 -11.70
CA LEU A 121 5.68 -7.55 -11.14
C LEU A 121 5.97 -7.15 -9.69
N ASN A 122 5.49 -5.99 -9.29
CA ASN A 122 5.46 -5.60 -7.88
C ASN A 122 4.14 -6.09 -7.29
N THR A 123 4.21 -7.11 -6.43
CA THR A 123 3.03 -7.87 -5.98
C THR A 123 2.83 -7.75 -4.48
N ALA A 124 1.64 -7.34 -4.09
CA ALA A 124 1.15 -7.38 -2.71
C ALA A 124 0.29 -8.62 -2.50
N ALA A 125 0.47 -9.31 -1.37
CA ALA A 125 -0.27 -10.52 -1.03
C ALA A 125 -0.60 -10.58 0.47
N ILE A 126 -1.67 -11.31 0.83
CA ILE A 126 -1.97 -11.70 2.21
C ILE A 126 -1.89 -13.22 2.33
N VAL A 127 -1.19 -13.66 3.36
CA VAL A 127 -0.98 -15.08 3.68
C VAL A 127 -1.70 -15.40 4.99
N ASP A 128 -2.43 -16.50 5.00
CA ASP A 128 -3.16 -16.98 6.18
C ASP A 128 -2.32 -17.94 7.05
N THR A 129 -2.90 -18.38 8.16
CA THR A 129 -2.27 -19.29 9.13
C THR A 129 -1.99 -20.68 8.57
N SER A 130 -2.64 -21.10 7.47
CA SER A 130 -2.29 -22.33 6.77
C SER A 130 -1.05 -22.16 5.90
N GLY A 131 -0.67 -20.93 5.61
CA GLY A 131 0.38 -20.53 4.67
C GLY A 131 -0.15 -20.35 3.24
N ALA A 132 -1.45 -20.28 3.03
CA ALA A 132 -2.01 -20.02 1.72
C ALA A 132 -2.07 -18.51 1.42
N ILE A 133 -1.83 -18.14 0.16
CA ILE A 133 -2.07 -16.79 -0.34
C ILE A 133 -3.58 -16.65 -0.57
N ILE A 134 -4.24 -15.83 0.25
CA ILE A 134 -5.70 -15.60 0.20
C ILE A 134 -6.09 -14.30 -0.50
N ALA A 135 -5.14 -13.41 -0.73
CA ALA A 135 -5.33 -12.14 -1.45
C ALA A 135 -4.08 -11.80 -2.23
N LYS A 136 -4.25 -11.25 -3.44
CA LYS A 136 -3.14 -10.82 -4.29
C LYS A 136 -3.55 -9.66 -5.18
N THR A 137 -2.65 -8.67 -5.32
CA THR A 137 -2.79 -7.54 -6.25
C THR A 137 -1.42 -7.16 -6.80
N HIS A 138 -1.35 -6.77 -8.08
CA HIS A 138 -0.17 -6.22 -8.71
C HIS A 138 -0.25 -4.69 -8.76
N LYS A 139 0.86 -4.00 -8.54
CA LYS A 139 0.99 -2.55 -8.70
C LYS A 139 0.60 -2.16 -10.13
N LEU A 140 -0.31 -1.20 -10.25
CA LEU A 140 -0.83 -0.78 -11.56
C LEU A 140 -0.02 0.35 -12.18
N HIS A 141 0.35 1.33 -11.38
CA HIS A 141 1.05 2.52 -11.82
C HIS A 141 2.52 2.43 -11.42
N ILE A 142 3.41 2.58 -12.40
CA ILE A 142 4.85 2.42 -12.21
C ILE A 142 5.53 3.79 -12.30
N PRO A 143 6.24 4.25 -11.24
CA PRO A 143 6.97 5.52 -11.27
C PRO A 143 8.17 5.44 -12.21
N VAL A 144 8.50 6.62 -12.81
CA VAL A 144 9.57 6.78 -13.82
C VAL A 144 10.50 7.96 -13.51
N THR A 145 10.47 8.47 -12.27
CA THR A 145 11.26 9.63 -11.88
C THR A 145 12.65 9.26 -11.39
N THR A 146 13.54 10.23 -11.31
CA THR A 146 14.92 10.04 -10.80
C THR A 146 14.91 9.40 -9.41
N GLY A 147 15.67 8.31 -9.25
CA GLY A 147 15.71 7.52 -8.01
C GLY A 147 14.56 6.54 -7.84
N TYR A 148 13.58 6.56 -8.75
CA TYR A 148 12.44 5.64 -8.80
C TYR A 148 12.28 5.10 -10.22
N TYR A 149 13.33 4.42 -10.72
CA TYR A 149 13.39 3.83 -12.07
C TYR A 149 12.65 2.49 -12.14
N GLU A 150 11.43 2.46 -11.60
CA GLU A 150 10.67 1.21 -11.47
C GLU A 150 10.25 0.62 -12.82
N ASP A 151 10.09 1.45 -13.84
CA ASP A 151 9.79 1.05 -15.21
C ASP A 151 10.86 0.14 -15.85
N HIS A 152 12.07 0.13 -15.28
CA HIS A 152 13.13 -0.78 -15.66
C HIS A 152 13.08 -2.14 -14.96
N TYR A 153 12.30 -2.27 -13.88
CA TYR A 153 12.17 -3.46 -13.03
C TYR A 153 10.81 -4.13 -13.14
N PHE A 154 9.75 -3.32 -13.16
CA PHE A 154 8.37 -3.80 -13.07
C PHE A 154 7.57 -3.45 -14.31
N ALA A 155 6.79 -4.41 -14.77
CA ALA A 155 5.69 -4.17 -15.68
C ALA A 155 4.45 -3.73 -14.88
N GLU A 156 3.58 -2.97 -15.53
CA GLU A 156 2.27 -2.62 -14.98
C GLU A 156 1.45 -3.87 -14.70
N GLY A 157 0.68 -3.86 -13.63
CA GLY A 157 -0.26 -4.93 -13.31
C GLY A 157 -1.26 -5.17 -14.46
N PRO A 158 -1.66 -6.42 -14.71
CA PRO A 158 -2.52 -6.76 -15.84
C PRO A 158 -3.90 -6.07 -15.71
N PRO A 159 -4.50 -5.62 -16.85
CA PRO A 159 -5.78 -4.91 -16.83
C PRO A 159 -6.99 -5.79 -16.48
N GLN A 160 -6.79 -7.11 -16.37
CA GLN A 160 -7.83 -8.05 -15.97
C GLN A 160 -8.02 -8.02 -14.47
N ASN A 161 -9.19 -7.57 -13.98
CA ASN A 161 -9.49 -7.40 -12.56
C ASN A 161 -8.43 -6.54 -11.83
N PRO A 162 -8.21 -5.29 -12.24
CA PRO A 162 -7.10 -4.45 -11.74
C PRO A 162 -7.30 -3.98 -10.29
N TYR A 163 -8.54 -4.00 -9.79
CA TYR A 163 -8.93 -3.53 -8.45
C TYR A 163 -9.64 -4.63 -7.65
N PRO A 164 -8.99 -5.77 -7.39
CA PRO A 164 -9.64 -6.87 -6.67
C PRO A 164 -9.87 -6.49 -5.21
N VAL A 165 -11.10 -6.71 -4.73
CA VAL A 165 -11.45 -6.61 -3.32
C VAL A 165 -11.49 -8.01 -2.74
N HIS A 166 -10.77 -8.21 -1.65
CA HIS A 166 -10.65 -9.51 -0.98
C HIS A 166 -11.39 -9.49 0.35
N GLU A 167 -12.24 -10.49 0.58
CA GLU A 167 -12.94 -10.67 1.85
C GLU A 167 -12.05 -11.47 2.81
N LEU A 168 -11.59 -10.83 3.86
CA LEU A 168 -10.87 -11.47 4.95
C LEU A 168 -11.85 -11.88 6.04
N ALA A 169 -11.98 -13.18 6.28
CA ALA A 169 -12.74 -13.69 7.40
C ALA A 169 -11.91 -13.60 8.67
N LEU A 170 -12.26 -12.67 9.56
CA LEU A 170 -11.62 -12.46 10.85
C LEU A 170 -12.57 -12.87 11.97
N ASP A 171 -12.06 -13.21 13.15
CA ASP A 171 -12.87 -13.65 14.28
C ASP A 171 -13.93 -12.62 14.70
N SER A 172 -13.61 -11.32 14.58
CA SER A 172 -14.52 -10.24 14.97
C SER A 172 -15.57 -9.92 13.90
N CYS A 173 -15.16 -9.87 12.64
CA CYS A 173 -16.04 -9.62 11.48
C CYS A 173 -15.27 -9.81 10.17
N ASN A 174 -15.99 -9.85 9.04
CA ASN A 174 -15.34 -9.80 7.73
C ASN A 174 -14.81 -8.38 7.45
N LEU A 175 -13.67 -8.33 6.73
CA LEU A 175 -13.03 -7.10 6.27
C LEU A 175 -12.84 -7.17 4.76
N ALA A 176 -13.47 -6.25 4.01
CA ALA A 176 -13.26 -6.08 2.58
C ALA A 176 -12.02 -5.20 2.32
N VAL A 177 -10.91 -5.80 1.85
CA VAL A 177 -9.63 -5.11 1.67
C VAL A 177 -9.20 -5.03 0.21
N GLY A 178 -8.65 -3.87 -0.19
CA GLY A 178 -7.89 -3.69 -1.41
C GLY A 178 -6.41 -3.51 -1.09
N LEU A 179 -5.53 -3.99 -1.99
CA LEU A 179 -4.08 -3.98 -1.81
C LEU A 179 -3.38 -3.25 -2.97
N PRO A 180 -3.73 -1.99 -3.29
CA PRO A 180 -2.92 -1.18 -4.19
C PRO A 180 -1.54 -0.91 -3.57
N THR A 181 -0.55 -0.51 -4.38
CA THR A 181 0.83 -0.42 -3.90
C THR A 181 1.44 0.95 -4.19
N CYS A 182 2.02 1.60 -3.17
CA CYS A 182 2.91 2.77 -3.24
C CYS A 182 2.43 3.83 -4.24
N TRP A 183 3.03 3.94 -5.44
CA TRP A 183 2.71 4.95 -6.44
C TRP A 183 1.22 5.02 -6.82
N ASP A 184 0.47 3.90 -6.69
CA ASP A 184 -1.00 3.88 -6.87
C ASP A 184 -1.72 4.86 -5.93
N GLU A 185 -1.10 5.27 -4.83
CA GLU A 185 -1.68 6.19 -3.83
C GLU A 185 -1.87 7.63 -4.33
N TRP A 186 -1.19 8.00 -5.43
CA TRP A 186 -1.31 9.34 -6.03
C TRP A 186 -2.49 9.47 -6.99
N PHE A 187 -3.06 8.36 -7.46
CA PHE A 187 -4.09 8.33 -8.49
C PHE A 187 -5.48 8.28 -7.86
N PRO A 188 -6.32 9.33 -8.02
CA PRO A 188 -7.67 9.37 -7.42
C PRO A 188 -8.61 8.30 -7.98
N GLU A 189 -8.32 7.74 -9.14
CA GLU A 189 -9.07 6.65 -9.77
C GLU A 189 -8.95 5.35 -8.96
N VAL A 190 -7.77 5.07 -8.40
CA VAL A 190 -7.48 3.82 -7.66
C VAL A 190 -8.41 3.65 -6.46
N PRO A 191 -8.42 4.53 -5.44
CA PRO A 191 -9.33 4.38 -4.31
C PRO A 191 -10.81 4.46 -4.71
N ARG A 192 -11.14 5.21 -5.79
CA ARG A 192 -12.51 5.27 -6.30
C ARG A 192 -12.96 3.91 -6.85
N CYS A 193 -12.15 3.25 -7.66
CA CYS A 193 -12.46 1.94 -8.21
C CYS A 193 -12.61 0.89 -7.10
N TYR A 194 -11.70 0.83 -6.16
CA TYR A 194 -11.80 -0.07 -4.99
C TYR A 194 -13.05 0.19 -4.14
N ALA A 195 -13.36 1.46 -3.86
CA ALA A 195 -14.52 1.81 -3.06
C ALA A 195 -15.85 1.43 -3.74
N LEU A 196 -15.93 1.58 -5.07
CA LEU A 196 -17.07 1.14 -5.88
C LEU A 196 -17.19 -0.39 -5.95
N ALA A 197 -16.07 -1.10 -5.87
CA ALA A 197 -16.03 -2.57 -5.77
C ALA A 197 -16.34 -3.08 -4.36
N GLY A 198 -16.50 -2.19 -3.36
CA GLY A 198 -16.93 -2.54 -2.02
C GLY A 198 -15.82 -2.58 -0.95
N ALA A 199 -14.60 -2.17 -1.26
CA ALA A 199 -13.53 -2.10 -0.26
C ALA A 199 -13.91 -1.20 0.93
N GLU A 200 -13.48 -1.61 2.12
CA GLU A 200 -13.63 -0.87 3.37
C GLU A 200 -12.29 -0.31 3.86
N LEU A 201 -11.21 -1.07 3.61
CA LEU A 201 -9.82 -0.69 3.89
C LEU A 201 -8.98 -0.82 2.61
N LEU A 202 -8.14 0.17 2.35
CA LEU A 202 -7.02 0.03 1.42
C LEU A 202 -5.71 0.00 2.21
N CYS A 203 -4.84 -0.95 1.87
CA CYS A 203 -3.46 -0.92 2.33
C CYS A 203 -2.55 -0.69 1.12
N TYR A 204 -1.72 0.35 1.21
CA TYR A 204 -0.67 0.63 0.24
C TYR A 204 0.68 0.31 0.90
N PRO A 205 1.26 -0.89 0.68
CA PRO A 205 2.65 -1.11 1.06
C PRO A 205 3.52 -0.12 0.29
N THR A 206 4.41 0.58 1.00
CA THR A 206 5.03 1.78 0.46
C THR A 206 6.54 1.77 0.68
N ALA A 207 7.27 2.28 -0.32
CA ALA A 207 8.68 2.63 -0.29
C ALA A 207 8.84 4.02 -0.94
N ILE A 208 8.48 5.08 -0.20
CA ILE A 208 8.52 6.47 -0.68
C ILE A 208 9.37 7.32 0.27
N GLY A 209 10.15 8.23 -0.30
CA GLY A 209 11.12 9.04 0.42
C GLY A 209 11.45 10.34 -0.30
N SER A 210 12.74 10.72 -0.22
CA SER A 210 13.27 11.93 -0.83
C SER A 210 13.14 11.94 -2.35
N GLU A 211 13.15 13.15 -2.91
CA GLU A 211 13.26 13.41 -4.34
C GLU A 211 14.73 13.75 -4.66
N PRO A 212 15.53 12.86 -5.29
CA PRO A 212 16.95 13.09 -5.51
C PRO A 212 17.28 14.36 -6.27
N ASP A 213 16.44 14.77 -7.24
CA ASP A 213 16.62 16.00 -8.00
C ASP A 213 16.21 17.26 -7.22
N PHE A 214 15.46 17.09 -6.13
CA PHE A 214 14.95 18.19 -5.29
C PHE A 214 15.08 17.84 -3.80
N PRO A 215 16.31 17.69 -3.26
CA PRO A 215 16.54 17.14 -1.92
C PRO A 215 15.97 18.00 -0.78
N ASP A 216 15.74 19.28 -1.03
CA ASP A 216 15.14 20.22 -0.06
C ASP A 216 13.59 20.18 -0.09
N PHE A 217 12.98 19.41 -1.02
CA PHE A 217 11.54 19.34 -1.17
C PHE A 217 10.97 18.14 -0.42
N ASP A 218 10.37 18.38 0.74
CA ASP A 218 9.70 17.35 1.54
C ASP A 218 8.30 17.03 0.97
N THR A 219 8.16 15.86 0.35
CA THR A 219 6.90 15.40 -0.25
C THR A 219 5.98 14.66 0.73
N ALA A 220 6.44 14.29 1.93
CA ALA A 220 5.63 13.57 2.92
C ALA A 220 4.31 14.30 3.30
N PRO A 221 4.28 15.64 3.47
CA PRO A 221 3.02 16.35 3.72
C PRO A 221 2.05 16.32 2.54
N LEU A 222 2.54 16.20 1.30
CA LEU A 222 1.68 16.09 0.12
C LEU A 222 1.02 14.71 0.05
N LEU A 223 1.81 13.65 0.23
CA LEU A 223 1.30 12.29 0.35
C LEU A 223 0.17 12.20 1.38
N ARG A 224 0.42 12.73 2.58
CA ARG A 224 -0.58 12.76 3.65
C ARG A 224 -1.89 13.42 3.20
N ARG A 225 -1.81 14.56 2.51
CA ARG A 225 -3.00 15.30 2.04
C ARG A 225 -3.76 14.52 0.97
N VAL A 226 -3.06 13.94 0.00
CA VAL A 226 -3.67 13.17 -1.08
C VAL A 226 -4.39 11.94 -0.52
N VAL A 227 -3.72 11.13 0.28
CA VAL A 227 -4.29 9.92 0.89
C VAL A 227 -5.48 10.26 1.81
N THR A 228 -5.38 11.33 2.62
CA THR A 228 -6.49 11.79 3.45
C THR A 228 -7.69 12.21 2.59
N GLY A 229 -7.45 12.92 1.48
CA GLY A 229 -8.50 13.29 0.53
C GLY A 229 -9.17 12.06 -0.09
N HIS A 230 -8.39 11.03 -0.39
CA HIS A 230 -8.91 9.75 -0.91
C HIS A 230 -9.79 9.03 0.12
N ALA A 231 -9.38 8.98 1.38
CA ALA A 231 -10.17 8.38 2.46
C ALA A 231 -11.55 9.08 2.58
N VAL A 232 -11.56 10.40 2.63
CA VAL A 232 -12.78 11.21 2.73
C VAL A 232 -13.68 11.05 1.51
N ALA A 233 -13.13 11.20 0.30
CA ALA A 233 -13.90 11.18 -0.95
C ALA A 233 -14.51 9.80 -1.26
N ASN A 234 -14.00 8.73 -0.65
CA ASN A 234 -14.41 7.36 -0.92
C ASN A 234 -14.98 6.62 0.30
N GLY A 235 -14.99 7.25 1.48
CA GLY A 235 -15.46 6.63 2.70
C GLY A 235 -14.62 5.39 3.08
N LEU A 236 -13.29 5.49 3.00
CA LEU A 236 -12.38 4.37 3.20
C LEU A 236 -11.49 4.59 4.42
N PHE A 237 -11.17 3.49 5.11
CA PHE A 237 -9.93 3.45 5.86
C PHE A 237 -8.76 3.27 4.90
N ILE A 238 -7.63 3.95 5.14
CA ILE A 238 -6.41 3.77 4.36
C ILE A 238 -5.23 3.61 5.31
N ALA A 239 -4.41 2.59 5.06
CA ALA A 239 -3.23 2.22 5.82
C ALA A 239 -1.99 2.28 4.92
N ILE A 240 -0.95 2.99 5.37
CA ILE A 240 0.30 3.21 4.63
C ILE A 240 1.47 2.69 5.48
N PRO A 241 1.85 1.42 5.38
CA PRO A 241 3.09 0.92 5.95
C PRO A 241 4.26 1.32 5.06
N ASN A 242 5.05 2.30 5.47
CA ASN A 242 6.24 2.77 4.75
C ASN A 242 7.53 2.28 5.41
N ARG A 243 8.60 2.17 4.64
CA ARG A 243 9.94 2.01 5.18
C ARG A 243 10.56 3.35 5.55
N PHE A 244 11.67 3.36 6.30
CA PHE A 244 12.44 4.55 6.61
C PHE A 244 13.95 4.31 6.47
N GLY A 245 14.72 5.40 6.43
CA GLY A 245 16.19 5.35 6.37
C GLY A 245 16.74 5.28 4.96
N SER A 246 18.07 5.27 4.86
CA SER A 246 18.77 5.42 3.59
C SER A 246 18.95 4.08 2.87
N GLU A 247 18.63 4.05 1.58
CA GLU A 247 18.93 2.96 0.68
C GLU A 247 19.44 3.54 -0.65
N GLY A 248 20.75 3.40 -0.89
CA GLY A 248 21.38 3.97 -2.10
C GLY A 248 21.25 5.48 -2.19
N THR A 249 20.53 5.98 -3.20
CA THR A 249 20.32 7.41 -3.45
C THR A 249 19.10 7.99 -2.74
N LEU A 250 18.29 7.14 -2.11
CA LEU A 250 17.01 7.52 -1.49
C LEU A 250 17.12 7.58 0.03
N GLU A 251 16.42 8.53 0.62
CA GLU A 251 16.12 8.63 2.04
C GLU A 251 14.61 8.42 2.24
N PHE A 252 14.20 7.21 2.63
CA PHE A 252 12.81 6.90 2.92
C PHE A 252 12.37 7.58 4.21
N TYR A 253 11.24 8.29 4.18
CA TYR A 253 10.87 9.19 5.27
C TYR A 253 9.94 8.56 6.34
N GLY A 254 9.72 7.25 6.34
CA GLY A 254 8.86 6.63 7.33
C GLY A 254 7.45 7.21 7.33
N SER A 255 7.02 7.78 8.44
CA SER A 255 5.70 8.39 8.59
C SER A 255 4.55 7.47 8.23
N SER A 256 4.67 6.16 8.46
CA SER A 256 3.56 5.21 8.30
C SER A 256 2.35 5.70 9.05
N PHE A 257 1.15 5.55 8.47
CA PHE A 257 -0.06 6.08 9.09
C PHE A 257 -1.34 5.33 8.72
N ILE A 258 -2.37 5.57 9.51
CA ILE A 258 -3.73 5.10 9.25
C ILE A 258 -4.67 6.30 9.30
N VAL A 259 -5.53 6.45 8.30
CA VAL A 259 -6.61 7.45 8.28
C VAL A 259 -7.96 6.77 8.19
N ASP A 260 -8.98 7.43 8.74
CA ASP A 260 -10.36 6.98 8.72
C ASP A 260 -11.20 7.66 7.62
N PRO A 261 -12.46 7.22 7.39
CA PRO A 261 -13.36 7.82 6.39
C PRO A 261 -13.65 9.30 6.56
N PHE A 262 -13.45 9.85 7.77
CA PHE A 262 -13.61 11.28 8.06
C PHE A 262 -12.32 12.09 7.83
N GLY A 263 -11.25 11.46 7.37
CA GLY A 263 -9.94 12.07 7.15
C GLY A 263 -9.13 12.31 8.41
N ARG A 264 -9.52 11.70 9.53
CA ARG A 264 -8.80 11.81 10.79
C ARG A 264 -7.64 10.81 10.84
N THR A 265 -6.50 11.25 11.35
CA THR A 265 -5.38 10.35 11.63
C THR A 265 -5.71 9.45 12.81
N VAL A 266 -5.83 8.14 12.57
CA VAL A 266 -6.05 7.14 13.64
C VAL A 266 -4.73 6.86 14.36
N ALA A 267 -3.67 6.60 13.61
CA ALA A 267 -2.32 6.37 14.14
C ALA A 267 -1.28 6.90 13.16
N GLU A 268 -0.11 7.28 13.66
CA GLU A 268 1.02 7.77 12.88
C GLU A 268 2.33 7.41 13.55
N ALA A 269 3.30 6.95 12.74
CA ALA A 269 4.66 6.66 13.16
C ALA A 269 5.57 7.89 12.97
N PRO A 270 6.61 8.06 13.80
CA PRO A 270 7.65 9.05 13.56
C PRO A 270 8.45 8.70 12.30
N ARG A 271 9.20 9.69 11.77
CA ARG A 271 9.92 9.54 10.50
C ARG A 271 11.17 8.64 10.60
N ASP A 272 11.77 8.58 11.76
CA ASP A 272 13.19 8.27 11.97
C ASP A 272 13.46 6.98 12.74
N ARG A 273 12.43 6.17 13.01
CA ARG A 273 12.61 4.97 13.83
C ARG A 273 11.65 3.84 13.49
N GLU A 274 12.07 2.65 13.87
CA GLU A 274 11.25 1.45 13.75
C GLU A 274 10.06 1.53 14.69
N THR A 275 8.87 1.42 14.09
CA THR A 275 7.62 1.60 14.81
C THR A 275 6.59 0.57 14.36
N VAL A 276 5.84 0.06 15.30
CA VAL A 276 4.65 -0.75 15.05
C VAL A 276 3.44 0.07 15.43
N LEU A 277 2.57 0.33 14.44
CA LEU A 277 1.26 0.91 14.70
C LEU A 277 0.25 -0.21 14.87
N VAL A 278 -0.52 -0.18 15.95
CA VAL A 278 -1.69 -1.04 16.12
C VAL A 278 -2.90 -0.17 16.37
N ALA A 279 -3.94 -0.36 15.58
CA ALA A 279 -5.15 0.42 15.70
C ALA A 279 -6.40 -0.47 15.66
N ASP A 280 -7.31 -0.23 16.56
CA ASP A 280 -8.67 -0.72 16.46
C ASP A 280 -9.43 0.24 15.53
N ILE A 281 -9.97 -0.26 14.43
CA ILE A 281 -10.76 0.51 13.48
C ILE A 281 -12.19 -0.01 13.49
N ASP A 282 -13.16 0.90 13.48
CA ASP A 282 -14.58 0.54 13.41
C ASP A 282 -15.12 0.77 12.00
N LEU A 283 -15.26 -0.30 11.24
CA LEU A 283 -15.70 -0.28 9.85
C LEU A 283 -17.10 0.36 9.66
N ALA A 284 -17.92 0.43 10.71
CA ALA A 284 -19.21 1.10 10.65
C ALA A 284 -19.10 2.63 10.43
N LEU A 285 -17.94 3.26 10.70
CA LEU A 285 -17.68 4.66 10.37
C LEU A 285 -17.88 4.96 8.88
N ARG A 286 -17.63 3.98 8.00
CA ARG A 286 -17.86 4.11 6.58
C ARG A 286 -19.35 4.33 6.26
N ALA A 287 -20.23 3.55 6.87
CA ALA A 287 -21.67 3.68 6.69
C ALA A 287 -22.19 5.02 7.23
N ASP A 288 -21.71 5.44 8.41
CA ASP A 288 -22.05 6.74 9.00
C ASP A 288 -21.70 7.89 8.05
N TRP A 289 -20.46 7.89 7.52
CA TRP A 289 -19.99 8.92 6.61
C TRP A 289 -20.73 8.95 5.28
N LEU A 290 -20.89 7.79 4.62
CA LEU A 290 -21.52 7.69 3.31
C LEU A 290 -23.05 7.86 3.34
N THR A 291 -23.68 7.72 4.50
CA THR A 291 -25.09 8.08 4.69
C THR A 291 -25.26 9.59 4.78
N LEU A 292 -24.37 10.26 5.53
CA LEU A 292 -24.38 11.73 5.62
C LEU A 292 -24.02 12.39 4.28
N PHE A 293 -23.03 11.83 3.56
CA PHE A 293 -22.59 12.30 2.24
C PHE A 293 -22.68 11.16 1.21
N PRO A 294 -23.83 10.99 0.53
CA PRO A 294 -24.09 9.86 -0.36
C PRO A 294 -23.38 10.02 -1.72
N PHE A 295 -22.05 10.13 -1.72
CA PHE A 295 -21.22 10.39 -2.89
C PHE A 295 -21.46 9.41 -4.03
N PHE A 296 -21.67 8.12 -3.72
CA PHE A 296 -21.83 7.10 -4.76
C PHE A 296 -23.18 7.17 -5.45
N GLY A 297 -24.24 7.52 -4.70
CA GLY A 297 -25.60 7.67 -5.25
C GLY A 297 -25.79 8.94 -6.11
N THR A 298 -24.90 9.93 -5.94
CA THR A 298 -24.97 11.22 -6.65
C THR A 298 -23.91 11.37 -7.75
N ARG A 299 -23.17 10.29 -8.07
CA ARG A 299 -22.20 10.28 -9.17
C ARG A 299 -22.88 10.49 -10.52
N ARG A 300 -22.14 11.07 -11.46
CA ARG A 300 -22.56 11.32 -12.85
C ARG A 300 -21.65 10.54 -13.82
N PRO A 301 -21.72 9.17 -13.85
CA PRO A 301 -20.87 8.35 -14.72
C PRO A 301 -20.95 8.72 -16.20
N ASP A 302 -22.12 9.25 -16.62
CA ASP A 302 -22.37 9.78 -17.96
C ASP A 302 -21.45 10.96 -18.36
N THR A 303 -20.77 11.58 -17.40
CA THR A 303 -19.85 12.72 -17.63
C THR A 303 -18.37 12.34 -17.51
N TYR A 304 -18.03 11.08 -17.20
CA TYR A 304 -16.66 10.67 -16.86
C TYR A 304 -15.88 10.05 -18.02
N ALA A 305 -16.41 10.09 -19.25
CA ALA A 305 -15.75 9.52 -20.41
C ALA A 305 -14.31 10.04 -20.61
N ALA A 306 -14.06 11.31 -20.27
CA ALA A 306 -12.73 11.90 -20.38
C ALA A 306 -11.65 11.22 -19.52
N LEU A 307 -12.02 10.49 -18.46
CA LEU A 307 -11.07 9.75 -17.62
C LEU A 307 -10.45 8.53 -18.32
N THR A 308 -11.08 8.05 -19.40
CA THR A 308 -10.63 6.87 -20.17
C THR A 308 -10.08 7.25 -21.55
N GLU A 309 -9.98 8.54 -21.85
CA GLU A 309 -9.42 9.02 -23.10
C GLU A 309 -7.96 9.44 -22.93
N ALA A 310 -7.18 9.31 -24.00
CA ALA A 310 -5.83 9.83 -24.04
C ALA A 310 -5.76 11.33 -23.74
N ILE A 311 -4.66 11.79 -23.15
CA ILE A 311 -4.45 13.21 -22.84
C ILE A 311 -4.49 14.03 -24.13
N LYS A 312 -5.43 14.96 -24.22
CA LYS A 312 -5.61 15.83 -25.40
C LYS A 312 -5.04 17.24 -25.19
N ASN A 313 -4.57 17.57 -23.98
CA ASN A 313 -4.15 18.92 -23.64
C ASN A 313 -2.63 19.09 -23.76
N PRO A 314 -2.13 19.82 -24.80
CA PRO A 314 -0.70 20.03 -25.00
C PRO A 314 -0.03 20.93 -23.92
N ARG A 315 -0.82 21.50 -23.00
CA ARG A 315 -0.30 22.32 -21.89
C ARG A 315 0.04 21.46 -20.65
N GLN A 316 -0.26 20.18 -20.67
CA GLN A 316 0.18 19.30 -19.61
C GLN A 316 1.68 19.05 -19.81
N PRO A 317 2.55 19.35 -18.84
CA PRO A 317 3.95 19.00 -18.96
C PRO A 317 4.02 17.49 -19.21
N SER A 318 4.58 17.08 -20.34
CA SER A 318 5.08 15.71 -20.49
C SER A 318 6.05 15.52 -19.34
N GLY A 319 5.81 14.59 -18.45
CA GLY A 319 6.76 14.24 -17.41
C GLY A 319 8.10 13.98 -18.09
N ALA A 320 9.04 14.91 -17.94
CA ALA A 320 10.34 14.80 -18.56
C ALA A 320 11.16 13.80 -17.72
N GLY A 321 11.05 12.54 -18.07
CA GLY A 321 12.22 11.68 -17.98
C GLY A 321 13.25 12.23 -18.97
N ALA A 322 14.49 12.41 -18.56
CA ALA A 322 15.55 13.02 -19.37
C ALA A 322 15.86 12.34 -20.70
N ASP A 323 15.14 11.32 -21.09
CA ASP A 323 15.24 10.56 -22.34
C ASP A 323 13.89 10.37 -23.05
N GLY A 324 12.97 11.31 -22.89
CA GLY A 324 11.85 11.59 -23.78
C GLY A 324 11.02 10.37 -24.19
N GLY A 325 10.05 9.99 -23.44
CA GLY A 325 9.02 9.08 -23.89
C GLY A 325 8.26 8.49 -22.72
N ILE A 326 7.02 8.93 -22.53
CA ILE A 326 6.06 8.13 -21.77
C ILE A 326 5.75 6.94 -22.69
N PRO A 327 5.99 5.69 -22.26
CA PRO A 327 5.61 4.53 -23.06
C PRO A 327 4.12 4.58 -23.37
N GLY A 328 3.74 4.57 -24.65
CA GLY A 328 2.37 4.58 -25.10
C GLY A 328 1.79 5.94 -25.53
N LEU A 329 2.59 7.01 -25.59
CA LEU A 329 2.24 8.28 -26.18
C LEU A 329 3.17 8.57 -27.37
N ASP A 330 3.07 7.78 -28.43
CA ASP A 330 3.56 8.18 -29.75
C ASP A 330 2.61 9.25 -30.31
N PRO A 331 3.18 10.29 -31.02
CA PRO A 331 2.45 11.47 -31.49
C PRO A 331 1.35 11.17 -32.49
#